data_f68006d45ff9df1ea63208ed7bbc8472
#
_entry.id   f68006d45ff9df1ea63208ed7bbc8472
#
_cell.length_a   1.000
_cell.length_b   1.000
_cell.length_c   1.000
_cell.angle_alpha   90.00
_cell.angle_beta   90.00
_cell.angle_gamma   90.00
#
_symmetry.space_group_name_H-M   'P 1'
#
loop_
_entity.id
_entity.type
_entity.pdbx_description
1 polymer ?
#
loop_
_entity_poly.entity_id
_entity_poly.type
_entity_poly.pdbx_seq_one_letter_code
_entity_poly.pdbx_strand_id
1 'polypeptide(L)'
;MMKAWQAAVVSALALAGCAIQPVSQPQVQPAPQIAPSPDLAMGARASARSFISVINRMEPAVERECVQRRTQPINCDFQFVVDDRSGLEPNAFQTIDDKGRPVIGFTLSLIGEARNADELAFVVGHEASHHILGHIDRKSTAASMGAVILGGLASAYGGTDEAIQNAQQMGAQFGARYYSKDWELEADYLGAIITLNAGFDPEHGAQFFARIPDPGDRILGTHPSNAARMQQVSRAVADYRAGRVR
;
A
#
# COMPACT_ATOMS: atom_id res chain seq x y z
N MET A 1 65.56 80.95 10.75
CA MET A 1 65.37 79.65 10.04
C MET A 1 64.43 78.84 10.86
N MET A 2 63.13 78.86 10.50
CA MET A 2 62.08 78.15 11.22
C MET A 2 61.52 77.04 10.32
N LYS A 3 61.67 75.80 10.77
CA LYS A 3 61.08 74.63 10.08
C LYS A 3 59.69 74.41 10.60
N ALA A 4 58.70 74.51 9.68
CA ALA A 4 57.31 74.17 9.93
C ALA A 4 57.15 72.68 9.97
N TRP A 5 56.49 72.14 11.00
CA TRP A 5 56.00 70.77 11.08
C TRP A 5 54.55 70.72 10.61
N GLN A 6 54.33 69.96 9.58
CA GLN A 6 52.99 69.66 9.13
C GLN A 6 52.48 68.41 9.88
N ALA A 7 51.41 68.54 10.62
CA ALA A 7 50.75 67.42 11.28
C ALA A 7 49.76 66.80 10.26
N ALA A 8 49.96 65.56 9.93
CA ALA A 8 49.04 64.75 9.15
C ALA A 8 47.96 64.18 10.06
N VAL A 9 46.68 64.55 9.80
CA VAL A 9 45.49 63.98 10.44
C VAL A 9 45.13 62.73 9.70
N VAL A 10 45.27 61.56 10.31
CA VAL A 10 44.79 60.30 9.79
C VAL A 10 43.37 60.09 10.30
N SER A 11 42.38 60.23 9.43
CA SER A 11 40.98 59.91 9.72
C SER A 11 40.81 58.38 9.64
N ALA A 12 40.56 57.75 10.77
CA ALA A 12 40.19 56.33 10.84
C ALA A 12 38.68 56.22 10.52
N LEU A 13 38.35 55.67 9.34
CA LEU A 13 36.97 55.22 9.04
C LEU A 13 36.71 53.91 9.81
N ALA A 14 35.84 53.97 10.81
CA ALA A 14 35.27 52.81 11.44
C ALA A 14 34.24 52.15 10.54
N LEU A 15 34.58 51.01 9.95
CA LEU A 15 33.63 50.13 9.27
C LEU A 15 32.76 49.42 10.34
N ALA A 16 31.52 49.88 10.50
CA ALA A 16 30.51 49.16 11.30
C ALA A 16 30.08 47.90 10.54
N GLY A 17 30.71 46.78 10.82
CA GLY A 17 30.29 45.47 10.35
C GLY A 17 29.02 45.07 11.06
N CYS A 18 27.90 44.96 10.29
CA CYS A 18 26.70 44.30 10.79
C CYS A 18 26.98 42.83 11.04
N ALA A 19 27.19 42.47 12.31
CA ALA A 19 27.22 41.06 12.72
C ALA A 19 25.83 40.48 12.54
N ILE A 20 25.68 39.60 11.55
CA ILE A 20 24.47 38.77 11.39
C ILE A 20 24.54 37.75 12.56
N GLN A 21 23.66 37.96 13.54
CA GLN A 21 23.45 36.96 14.59
C GLN A 21 22.85 35.70 13.97
N PRO A 22 23.38 34.50 14.19
CA PRO A 22 22.77 33.27 13.74
C PRO A 22 21.40 33.15 14.40
N VAL A 23 20.36 33.07 13.58
CA VAL A 23 19.00 32.76 14.05
C VAL A 23 19.08 31.39 14.72
N SER A 24 18.88 31.35 16.03
CA SER A 24 18.76 30.10 16.77
C SER A 24 17.61 29.28 16.16
N GLN A 25 17.93 28.16 15.55
CA GLN A 25 16.90 27.23 15.08
C GLN A 25 16.05 26.82 16.28
N PRO A 26 14.72 26.81 16.17
CA PRO A 26 13.86 26.29 17.23
C PRO A 26 14.31 24.86 17.50
N GLN A 27 14.78 24.58 18.72
CA GLN A 27 15.01 23.21 19.15
C GLN A 27 13.64 22.52 19.16
N VAL A 28 13.42 21.63 18.19
CA VAL A 28 12.29 20.71 18.23
C VAL A 28 12.53 19.79 19.42
N GLN A 29 11.90 20.11 20.54
CA GLN A 29 11.87 19.20 21.69
C GLN A 29 11.21 17.89 21.21
N PRO A 30 11.83 16.72 21.42
CA PRO A 30 11.17 15.46 21.16
C PRO A 30 9.84 15.45 21.91
N ALA A 31 8.76 15.13 21.22
CA ALA A 31 7.46 14.96 21.87
C ALA A 31 7.62 14.00 23.07
N PRO A 32 7.00 14.32 24.24
CA PRO A 32 7.10 13.46 25.41
C PRO A 32 6.63 12.05 25.02
N GLN A 33 7.51 11.07 25.13
CA GLN A 33 7.18 9.66 24.97
C GLN A 33 6.28 9.28 26.14
N ILE A 34 4.96 9.37 25.93
CA ILE A 34 3.99 8.86 26.88
C ILE A 34 4.08 7.33 26.80
N ALA A 35 4.62 6.71 27.85
CA ALA A 35 4.59 5.26 27.96
C ALA A 35 3.13 4.79 27.87
N PRO A 36 2.77 3.84 27.00
CA PRO A 36 1.40 3.34 26.90
C PRO A 36 0.96 2.78 28.24
N SER A 37 -0.34 2.92 28.56
CA SER A 37 -0.90 2.28 29.74
C SER A 37 -0.63 0.76 29.69
N PRO A 38 -0.52 0.08 30.85
CA PRO A 38 -0.29 -1.38 30.87
C PRO A 38 -1.29 -2.16 30.00
N ASP A 39 -2.55 -1.74 29.96
CA ASP A 39 -3.62 -2.38 29.19
C ASP A 39 -3.42 -2.21 27.67
N LEU A 40 -3.03 -1.01 27.22
CA LEU A 40 -2.69 -0.77 25.81
C LEU A 40 -1.44 -1.58 25.40
N ALA A 41 -0.44 -1.66 26.27
CA ALA A 41 0.75 -2.46 26.01
C ALA A 41 0.44 -3.97 25.93
N MET A 42 -0.50 -4.47 26.76
CA MET A 42 -0.96 -5.86 26.68
C MET A 42 -1.75 -6.13 25.41
N GLY A 43 -2.64 -5.22 25.02
CA GLY A 43 -3.41 -5.29 23.76
C GLY A 43 -2.47 -5.35 22.55
N ALA A 44 -1.52 -4.42 22.44
CA ALA A 44 -0.53 -4.39 21.36
C ALA A 44 0.32 -5.67 21.26
N ARG A 45 0.74 -6.22 22.43
CA ARG A 45 1.47 -7.49 22.46
C ARG A 45 0.61 -8.68 22.01
N ALA A 46 -0.67 -8.69 22.35
CA ALA A 46 -1.61 -9.72 21.92
C ALA A 46 -1.79 -9.67 20.39
N SER A 47 -2.02 -8.48 19.82
CA SER A 47 -2.15 -8.28 18.38
C SER A 47 -0.87 -8.71 17.64
N ALA A 48 0.32 -8.34 18.14
CA ALA A 48 1.58 -8.74 17.55
C ALA A 48 1.77 -10.27 17.57
N ARG A 49 1.45 -10.93 18.69
CA ARG A 49 1.53 -12.42 18.76
C ARG A 49 0.53 -13.08 17.83
N SER A 50 -0.70 -12.55 17.73
CA SER A 50 -1.70 -13.04 16.79
C SER A 50 -1.21 -12.93 15.37
N PHE A 51 -0.68 -11.77 14.98
CA PHE A 51 -0.11 -11.53 13.65
C PHE A 51 1.00 -12.52 13.32
N ILE A 52 2.01 -12.68 14.19
CA ILE A 52 3.10 -13.63 13.97
C ILE A 52 2.57 -15.07 13.83
N SER A 53 1.60 -15.46 14.67
CA SER A 53 1.00 -16.81 14.58
C SER A 53 0.25 -17.02 13.26
N VAL A 54 -0.45 -16.01 12.77
CA VAL A 54 -1.14 -16.05 11.48
C VAL A 54 -0.13 -16.15 10.34
N ILE A 55 0.90 -15.29 10.31
CA ILE A 55 1.91 -15.34 9.24
C ILE A 55 2.60 -16.70 9.19
N ASN A 56 3.03 -17.27 10.31
CA ASN A 56 3.68 -18.58 10.35
C ASN A 56 2.82 -19.73 9.76
N ARG A 57 1.48 -19.60 9.78
CA ARG A 57 0.57 -20.57 9.16
C ARG A 57 0.22 -20.22 7.71
N MET A 58 0.09 -18.92 7.41
CA MET A 58 -0.30 -18.46 6.08
C MET A 58 0.84 -18.57 5.07
N GLU A 59 2.07 -18.20 5.45
CA GLU A 59 3.23 -18.20 4.57
C GLU A 59 3.39 -19.54 3.79
N PRO A 60 3.49 -20.71 4.44
CA PRO A 60 3.62 -21.96 3.69
C PRO A 60 2.38 -22.32 2.87
N ALA A 61 1.19 -21.83 3.23
CA ALA A 61 -0.02 -22.03 2.44
C ALA A 61 -0.01 -21.17 1.19
N VAL A 62 0.32 -19.88 1.33
CA VAL A 62 0.47 -18.92 0.23
C VAL A 62 1.50 -19.40 -0.80
N GLU A 63 2.66 -19.84 -0.34
CA GLU A 63 3.74 -20.30 -1.23
C GLU A 63 3.35 -21.56 -2.00
N ARG A 64 2.70 -22.54 -1.34
CA ARG A 64 2.16 -23.72 -2.01
C ARG A 64 1.13 -23.37 -3.07
N GLU A 65 0.17 -22.49 -2.75
CA GLU A 65 -0.85 -22.06 -3.69
C GLU A 65 -0.24 -21.31 -4.88
N CYS A 66 0.76 -20.46 -4.62
CA CYS A 66 1.52 -19.77 -5.67
C CYS A 66 2.18 -20.77 -6.62
N VAL A 67 2.93 -21.74 -6.12
CA VAL A 67 3.59 -22.75 -6.94
C VAL A 67 2.60 -23.57 -7.75
N GLN A 68 1.43 -23.90 -7.19
CA GLN A 68 0.42 -24.73 -7.85
C GLN A 68 -0.38 -23.96 -8.90
N ARG A 69 -0.64 -22.66 -8.69
CA ARG A 69 -1.55 -21.87 -9.53
C ARG A 69 -0.87 -20.94 -10.51
N ARG A 70 0.41 -20.68 -10.34
CA ARG A 70 1.14 -19.80 -11.27
C ARG A 70 1.08 -20.34 -12.70
N THR A 71 0.70 -19.48 -13.62
CA THR A 71 0.66 -19.79 -15.06
C THR A 71 1.96 -19.43 -15.79
N GLN A 72 2.83 -18.67 -15.11
CA GLN A 72 4.15 -18.23 -15.58
C GLN A 72 5.18 -18.42 -14.47
N PRO A 73 6.48 -18.46 -14.79
CA PRO A 73 7.54 -18.54 -13.79
C PRO A 73 7.59 -17.23 -12.98
N ILE A 74 6.89 -17.18 -11.86
CA ILE A 74 6.96 -16.10 -10.87
C ILE A 74 7.65 -16.58 -9.59
N ASN A 75 8.24 -15.66 -8.85
CA ASN A 75 8.82 -15.94 -7.55
C ASN A 75 7.69 -16.18 -6.53
N CYS A 76 7.73 -17.29 -5.81
CA CYS A 76 6.74 -17.65 -4.78
C CYS A 76 7.32 -17.63 -3.36
N ASP A 77 8.54 -17.10 -3.17
CA ASP A 77 9.17 -16.89 -1.86
C ASP A 77 8.69 -15.56 -1.29
N PHE A 78 7.57 -15.58 -0.57
CA PHE A 78 6.94 -14.38 -0.04
C PHE A 78 7.69 -13.81 1.16
N GLN A 79 7.76 -12.47 1.23
CA GLN A 79 8.24 -11.73 2.39
C GLN A 79 7.09 -10.96 3.02
N PHE A 80 6.95 -11.10 4.35
CA PHE A 80 5.96 -10.36 5.13
C PHE A 80 6.66 -9.27 5.94
N VAL A 81 6.18 -8.02 5.80
CA VAL A 81 6.79 -6.85 6.46
C VAL A 81 5.74 -6.04 7.20
N VAL A 82 6.17 -5.37 8.25
CA VAL A 82 5.32 -4.42 8.99
C VAL A 82 5.80 -3.01 8.68
N ASP A 83 4.87 -2.17 8.24
CA ASP A 83 5.10 -0.73 8.10
C ASP A 83 4.80 -0.06 9.44
N ASP A 84 5.87 0.27 10.17
CA ASP A 84 5.81 0.82 11.52
C ASP A 84 5.74 2.35 11.57
N ARG A 85 5.60 3.02 10.43
CA ARG A 85 5.43 4.46 10.37
C ARG A 85 4.14 4.86 11.10
N SER A 86 4.26 5.87 11.98
CA SER A 86 3.13 6.35 12.77
C SER A 86 2.10 7.10 11.91
N GLY A 87 0.83 7.00 12.27
CA GLY A 87 -0.26 7.77 11.63
C GLY A 87 -0.73 7.23 10.28
N LEU A 88 -0.28 6.04 9.87
CA LEU A 88 -0.84 5.39 8.70
C LEU A 88 -2.22 4.81 9.00
N GLU A 89 -3.13 4.97 8.05
CA GLU A 89 -4.43 4.31 8.07
C GLU A 89 -4.27 2.78 7.98
N PRO A 90 -5.25 2.02 8.49
CA PRO A 90 -5.27 0.56 8.38
C PRO A 90 -5.18 0.12 6.91
N ASN A 91 -4.11 -0.56 6.56
CA ASN A 91 -3.86 -0.99 5.18
C ASN A 91 -2.96 -2.22 5.13
N ALA A 92 -3.16 -3.05 4.11
CA ALA A 92 -2.19 -4.01 3.62
C ALA A 92 -1.93 -3.73 2.13
N PHE A 93 -0.79 -4.19 1.64
CA PHE A 93 -0.43 -4.00 0.24
C PHE A 93 0.51 -5.11 -0.24
N GLN A 94 0.41 -5.44 -1.52
CA GLN A 94 1.34 -6.32 -2.20
C GLN A 94 2.22 -5.50 -3.15
N THR A 95 3.52 -5.81 -3.15
CA THR A 95 4.52 -5.25 -4.07
C THR A 95 5.58 -6.29 -4.40
N ILE A 96 6.58 -5.92 -5.20
CA ILE A 96 7.72 -6.75 -5.58
C ILE A 96 8.99 -5.95 -5.24
N ASP A 97 9.95 -6.59 -4.58
CA ASP A 97 11.24 -5.97 -4.28
C ASP A 97 12.17 -5.93 -5.52
N ASP A 98 13.32 -5.28 -5.37
CA ASP A 98 14.32 -5.13 -6.44
C ASP A 98 14.91 -6.47 -6.94
N LYS A 99 14.68 -7.56 -6.19
CA LYS A 99 15.13 -8.92 -6.54
C LYS A 99 14.02 -9.76 -7.15
N GLY A 100 12.82 -9.17 -7.38
CA GLY A 100 11.66 -9.88 -7.89
C GLY A 100 10.94 -10.75 -6.85
N ARG A 101 11.19 -10.53 -5.55
CA ARG A 101 10.54 -11.24 -4.48
C ARG A 101 9.21 -10.56 -4.11
N PRO A 102 8.09 -11.28 -4.01
CA PRO A 102 6.83 -10.72 -3.58
C PRO A 102 6.88 -10.31 -2.10
N VAL A 103 6.43 -9.10 -1.82
CA VAL A 103 6.38 -8.52 -0.47
C VAL A 103 4.94 -8.19 -0.13
N ILE A 104 4.46 -8.64 1.02
CA ILE A 104 3.17 -8.25 1.58
C ILE A 104 3.43 -7.41 2.82
N GLY A 105 3.00 -6.15 2.79
CA GLY A 105 3.16 -5.19 3.87
C GLY A 105 1.86 -4.97 4.64
N PHE A 106 1.99 -4.74 5.95
CA PHE A 106 0.88 -4.46 6.86
C PHE A 106 1.20 -3.23 7.70
N THR A 107 0.28 -2.28 7.80
CA THR A 107 0.42 -1.18 8.74
C THR A 107 0.16 -1.66 10.18
N LEU A 108 0.81 -1.02 11.15
CA LEU A 108 0.54 -1.31 12.57
C LEU A 108 -0.92 -1.08 12.94
N SER A 109 -1.57 -0.09 12.32
CA SER A 109 -2.99 0.20 12.53
C SER A 109 -3.88 -0.98 12.08
N LEU A 110 -3.62 -1.59 10.93
CA LEU A 110 -4.37 -2.77 10.49
C LEU A 110 -4.20 -3.94 11.47
N ILE A 111 -2.96 -4.21 11.90
CA ILE A 111 -2.67 -5.29 12.87
C ILE A 111 -3.39 -5.03 14.20
N GLY A 112 -3.49 -3.77 14.62
CA GLY A 112 -4.19 -3.36 15.84
C GLY A 112 -5.71 -3.42 15.73
N GLU A 113 -6.29 -3.18 14.55
CA GLU A 113 -7.74 -3.17 14.32
C GLU A 113 -8.33 -4.54 14.00
N ALA A 114 -7.50 -5.49 13.58
CA ALA A 114 -7.96 -6.86 13.35
C ALA A 114 -8.49 -7.48 14.64
N ARG A 115 -9.72 -7.95 14.59
CA ARG A 115 -10.45 -8.47 15.77
C ARG A 115 -10.15 -9.93 16.05
N ASN A 116 -9.70 -10.66 15.07
CA ASN A 116 -9.42 -12.08 15.17
C ASN A 116 -8.36 -12.52 14.13
N ALA A 117 -7.90 -13.74 14.28
CA ALA A 117 -6.89 -14.33 13.39
C ALA A 117 -7.40 -14.54 11.95
N ASP A 118 -8.71 -14.80 11.78
CA ASP A 118 -9.30 -15.07 10.47
C ASP A 118 -9.30 -13.80 9.60
N GLU A 119 -9.50 -12.62 10.20
CA GLU A 119 -9.40 -11.34 9.49
C GLU A 119 -7.99 -11.10 8.94
N LEU A 120 -6.96 -11.30 9.77
CA LEU A 120 -5.57 -11.18 9.33
C LEU A 120 -5.23 -12.23 8.26
N ALA A 121 -5.66 -13.47 8.45
CA ALA A 121 -5.41 -14.56 7.50
C ALA A 121 -6.08 -14.29 6.14
N PHE A 122 -7.32 -13.79 6.14
CA PHE A 122 -8.01 -13.44 4.90
C PHE A 122 -7.32 -12.28 4.16
N VAL A 123 -6.86 -11.25 4.87
CA VAL A 123 -6.09 -10.16 4.27
C VAL A 123 -4.78 -10.69 3.67
N VAL A 124 -4.04 -11.56 4.36
CA VAL A 124 -2.84 -12.21 3.79
C VAL A 124 -3.17 -12.98 2.51
N GLY A 125 -4.24 -13.77 2.51
CA GLY A 125 -4.68 -14.52 1.34
C GLY A 125 -5.06 -13.63 0.17
N HIS A 126 -5.75 -12.52 0.44
CA HIS A 126 -6.15 -11.52 -0.55
C HIS A 126 -4.93 -10.85 -1.20
N GLU A 127 -3.99 -10.33 -0.41
CA GLU A 127 -2.78 -9.68 -0.93
C GLU A 127 -1.89 -10.67 -1.71
N ALA A 128 -1.74 -11.90 -1.22
CA ALA A 128 -1.02 -12.94 -1.94
C ALA A 128 -1.65 -13.27 -3.30
N SER A 129 -2.99 -13.23 -3.37
CA SER A 129 -3.73 -13.51 -4.60
C SER A 129 -3.43 -12.49 -5.70
N HIS A 130 -3.21 -11.22 -5.35
CA HIS A 130 -2.80 -10.22 -6.33
C HIS A 130 -1.50 -10.58 -7.04
N HIS A 131 -0.52 -11.11 -6.31
CA HIS A 131 0.73 -11.60 -6.91
C HIS A 131 0.51 -12.86 -7.75
N ILE A 132 -0.17 -13.86 -7.20
CA ILE A 132 -0.39 -15.17 -7.84
C ILE A 132 -1.14 -15.00 -9.16
N LEU A 133 -2.13 -14.09 -9.21
CA LEU A 133 -2.94 -13.79 -10.38
C LEU A 133 -2.32 -12.74 -11.32
N GLY A 134 -1.15 -12.18 -10.97
CA GLY A 134 -0.43 -11.20 -11.79
C GLY A 134 -1.16 -9.86 -11.95
N HIS A 135 -1.91 -9.42 -10.94
CA HIS A 135 -2.73 -8.20 -11.02
C HIS A 135 -1.91 -6.92 -11.20
N ILE A 136 -0.67 -6.84 -10.67
CA ILE A 136 0.22 -5.69 -10.87
C ILE A 136 0.56 -5.54 -12.35
N ASP A 137 0.98 -6.63 -13.01
CA ASP A 137 1.35 -6.62 -14.43
C ASP A 137 0.13 -6.36 -15.32
N ARG A 138 -1.01 -6.99 -15.00
CA ARG A 138 -2.28 -6.76 -15.70
C ARG A 138 -2.73 -5.30 -15.60
N LYS A 139 -2.60 -4.68 -14.43
CA LYS A 139 -2.90 -3.26 -14.20
C LYS A 139 -1.98 -2.34 -14.99
N SER A 140 -0.69 -2.62 -15.01
CA SER A 140 0.29 -1.87 -15.80
C SER A 140 0.01 -1.97 -17.31
N THR A 141 -0.30 -3.18 -17.79
CA THR A 141 -0.68 -3.42 -19.19
C THR A 141 -1.95 -2.67 -19.57
N ALA A 142 -3.00 -2.75 -18.74
CA ALA A 142 -4.26 -2.05 -18.98
C ALA A 142 -4.08 -0.52 -18.98
N ALA A 143 -3.24 0.01 -18.09
CA ALA A 143 -2.87 1.43 -18.09
C ALA A 143 -2.17 1.83 -19.40
N SER A 144 -1.19 1.05 -19.83
CA SER A 144 -0.45 1.31 -21.07
C SER A 144 -1.36 1.27 -22.30
N MET A 145 -2.25 0.29 -22.38
CA MET A 145 -3.24 0.20 -23.48
C MET A 145 -4.18 1.41 -23.48
N GLY A 146 -4.70 1.80 -22.34
CA GLY A 146 -5.55 3.00 -22.22
C GLY A 146 -4.84 4.26 -22.68
N ALA A 147 -3.58 4.45 -22.29
CA ALA A 147 -2.74 5.57 -22.74
C ALA A 147 -2.58 5.60 -24.25
N VAL A 148 -2.25 4.46 -24.86
CA VAL A 148 -2.07 4.34 -26.33
C VAL A 148 -3.37 4.66 -27.07
N ILE A 149 -4.50 4.13 -26.61
CA ILE A 149 -5.81 4.36 -27.26
C ILE A 149 -6.20 5.84 -27.20
N LEU A 150 -6.24 6.44 -26.02
CA LEU A 150 -6.69 7.85 -25.90
C LEU A 150 -5.67 8.84 -26.47
N GLY A 151 -4.37 8.59 -26.30
CA GLY A 151 -3.33 9.41 -26.93
C GLY A 151 -3.37 9.30 -28.45
N GLY A 152 -3.59 8.11 -29.01
CA GLY A 152 -3.74 7.91 -30.44
C GLY A 152 -4.98 8.61 -31.02
N LEU A 153 -6.12 8.56 -30.32
CA LEU A 153 -7.31 9.31 -30.71
C LEU A 153 -7.05 10.82 -30.70
N ALA A 154 -6.46 11.37 -29.63
CA ALA A 154 -6.13 12.79 -29.55
C ALA A 154 -5.20 13.23 -30.70
N SER A 155 -4.20 12.43 -31.03
CA SER A 155 -3.30 12.69 -32.16
C SER A 155 -4.04 12.64 -33.51
N ALA A 156 -4.90 11.65 -33.73
CA ALA A 156 -5.67 11.47 -34.97
C ALA A 156 -6.63 12.64 -35.23
N TYR A 157 -7.12 13.29 -34.18
CA TYR A 157 -7.98 14.49 -34.27
C TYR A 157 -7.19 15.81 -34.24
N GLY A 158 -5.88 15.77 -34.45
CA GLY A 158 -5.02 16.95 -34.55
C GLY A 158 -4.76 17.68 -33.24
N GLY A 159 -4.78 16.94 -32.12
CA GLY A 159 -4.46 17.50 -30.79
C GLY A 159 -3.03 18.02 -30.72
N THR A 160 -2.81 19.05 -29.90
CA THR A 160 -1.46 19.53 -29.56
C THR A 160 -0.72 18.48 -28.72
N ASP A 161 0.60 18.58 -28.61
CA ASP A 161 1.41 17.67 -27.79
C ASP A 161 0.92 17.61 -26.34
N GLU A 162 0.50 18.74 -25.77
CA GLU A 162 -0.08 18.81 -24.43
C GLU A 162 -1.43 18.07 -24.36
N ALA A 163 -2.30 18.24 -25.36
CA ALA A 163 -3.57 17.53 -25.43
C ALA A 163 -3.38 16.01 -25.56
N ILE A 164 -2.38 15.58 -26.32
CA ILE A 164 -2.03 14.18 -26.48
C ILE A 164 -1.52 13.60 -25.16
N GLN A 165 -0.62 14.30 -24.47
CA GLN A 165 -0.11 13.87 -23.16
C GLN A 165 -1.22 13.77 -22.11
N ASN A 166 -2.11 14.74 -22.03
CA ASN A 166 -3.27 14.72 -21.13
C ASN A 166 -4.19 13.53 -21.44
N ALA A 167 -4.45 13.25 -22.73
CA ALA A 167 -5.24 12.10 -23.15
C ALA A 167 -4.57 10.78 -22.78
N GLN A 168 -3.25 10.66 -22.91
CA GLN A 168 -2.48 9.49 -22.48
C GLN A 168 -2.60 9.27 -20.97
N GLN A 169 -2.43 10.32 -20.16
CA GLN A 169 -2.59 10.22 -18.70
C GLN A 169 -4.00 9.79 -18.29
N MET A 170 -5.03 10.38 -18.91
CA MET A 170 -6.42 9.99 -18.68
C MET A 170 -6.66 8.54 -19.09
N GLY A 171 -6.13 8.13 -20.23
CA GLY A 171 -6.24 6.76 -20.75
C GLY A 171 -5.58 5.75 -19.82
N ALA A 172 -4.39 6.06 -19.31
CA ALA A 172 -3.70 5.22 -18.33
C ALA A 172 -4.52 5.04 -17.04
N GLN A 173 -5.06 6.14 -16.50
CA GLN A 173 -5.90 6.08 -15.30
C GLN A 173 -7.19 5.29 -15.52
N PHE A 174 -7.83 5.49 -16.67
CA PHE A 174 -9.05 4.74 -17.03
C PHE A 174 -8.75 3.25 -17.18
N GLY A 175 -7.72 2.88 -17.94
CA GLY A 175 -7.31 1.48 -18.14
C GLY A 175 -6.98 0.78 -16.83
N ALA A 176 -6.19 1.42 -15.94
CA ALA A 176 -5.84 0.86 -14.65
C ALA A 176 -7.05 0.64 -13.71
N ARG A 177 -8.11 1.47 -13.84
CA ARG A 177 -9.31 1.41 -12.97
C ARG A 177 -10.41 0.51 -13.51
N TYR A 178 -10.52 0.36 -14.82
CA TYR A 178 -11.64 -0.33 -15.45
C TYR A 178 -11.79 -1.78 -14.99
N TYR A 179 -10.65 -2.49 -14.89
CA TYR A 179 -10.64 -3.89 -14.46
C TYR A 179 -10.37 -4.08 -12.97
N SER A 180 -10.14 -3.02 -12.21
CA SER A 180 -9.72 -3.17 -10.80
C SER A 180 -10.75 -3.88 -9.94
N LYS A 181 -12.04 -3.65 -10.16
CA LYS A 181 -13.12 -4.31 -9.39
C LYS A 181 -13.16 -5.82 -9.61
N ASP A 182 -12.98 -6.27 -10.84
CA ASP A 182 -12.97 -7.70 -11.16
C ASP A 182 -11.75 -8.38 -10.54
N TRP A 183 -10.59 -7.71 -10.57
CA TRP A 183 -9.37 -8.25 -9.95
C TRP A 183 -9.45 -8.30 -8.43
N GLU A 184 -10.13 -7.36 -7.80
CA GLU A 184 -10.43 -7.43 -6.36
C GLU A 184 -11.30 -8.65 -6.02
N LEU A 185 -12.34 -8.92 -6.82
CA LEU A 185 -13.18 -10.11 -6.64
C LEU A 185 -12.43 -11.41 -6.95
N GLU A 186 -11.53 -11.41 -7.94
CA GLU A 186 -10.62 -12.54 -8.19
C GLU A 186 -9.71 -12.78 -6.97
N ALA A 187 -9.17 -11.71 -6.37
CA ALA A 187 -8.32 -11.79 -5.18
C ALA A 187 -9.10 -12.25 -3.94
N ASP A 188 -10.35 -11.79 -3.75
CA ASP A 188 -11.21 -12.26 -2.67
C ASP A 188 -11.53 -13.75 -2.81
N TYR A 189 -11.79 -14.23 -4.02
CA TYR A 189 -12.09 -15.63 -4.27
C TYR A 189 -10.89 -16.54 -3.98
N LEU A 190 -9.74 -16.24 -4.56
CA LEU A 190 -8.53 -17.02 -4.33
C LEU A 190 -8.02 -16.87 -2.90
N GLY A 191 -8.09 -15.66 -2.34
CA GLY A 191 -7.73 -15.38 -0.95
C GLY A 191 -8.52 -16.22 0.04
N ALA A 192 -9.83 -16.42 -0.22
CA ALA A 192 -10.67 -17.29 0.59
C ALA A 192 -10.21 -18.76 0.53
N ILE A 193 -9.83 -19.25 -0.64
CA ILE A 193 -9.31 -20.62 -0.80
C ILE A 193 -7.98 -20.81 -0.06
N ILE A 194 -7.06 -19.85 -0.20
CA ILE A 194 -5.77 -19.86 0.52
C ILE A 194 -6.00 -19.86 2.03
N THR A 195 -6.93 -19.05 2.50
CA THR A 195 -7.31 -18.94 3.92
C THR A 195 -7.85 -20.27 4.46
N LEU A 196 -8.74 -20.94 3.72
CA LEU A 196 -9.24 -22.27 4.05
C LEU A 196 -8.12 -23.32 4.10
N ASN A 197 -7.22 -23.31 3.10
CA ASN A 197 -6.10 -24.25 3.03
C ASN A 197 -5.05 -24.02 4.14
N ALA A 198 -5.02 -22.83 4.74
CA ALA A 198 -4.25 -22.53 5.94
C ALA A 198 -5.00 -22.88 7.25
N GLY A 199 -6.26 -23.33 7.17
CA GLY A 199 -7.09 -23.73 8.32
C GLY A 199 -7.70 -22.56 9.09
N PHE A 200 -8.01 -21.46 8.40
CA PHE A 200 -8.76 -20.31 8.91
C PHE A 200 -10.14 -20.22 8.23
N ASP A 201 -11.02 -19.40 8.81
CA ASP A 201 -12.37 -19.17 8.27
C ASP A 201 -12.43 -17.85 7.48
N PRO A 202 -12.47 -17.89 6.12
CA PRO A 202 -12.53 -16.67 5.32
C PRO A 202 -13.89 -15.95 5.41
N GLU A 203 -15.00 -16.63 5.71
CA GLU A 203 -16.30 -15.96 5.91
C GLU A 203 -16.29 -15.13 7.20
N HIS A 204 -15.67 -15.66 8.27
CA HIS A 204 -15.43 -14.89 9.49
C HIS A 204 -14.40 -13.78 9.25
N GLY A 205 -13.35 -14.03 8.49
CA GLY A 205 -12.35 -13.03 8.10
C GLY A 205 -12.95 -11.88 7.28
N ALA A 206 -13.83 -12.17 6.34
CA ALA A 206 -14.48 -11.16 5.50
C ALA A 206 -15.45 -10.24 6.28
N GLN A 207 -15.79 -10.53 7.55
CA GLN A 207 -16.52 -9.60 8.40
C GLN A 207 -15.77 -8.28 8.61
N PHE A 208 -14.47 -8.25 8.35
CA PHE A 208 -13.69 -7.01 8.28
C PHE A 208 -14.34 -5.99 7.34
N PHE A 209 -14.84 -6.42 6.16
CA PHE A 209 -15.50 -5.53 5.19
C PHE A 209 -16.79 -4.90 5.72
N ALA A 210 -17.49 -5.55 6.65
CA ALA A 210 -18.69 -4.96 7.24
C ALA A 210 -18.41 -3.73 8.13
N ARG A 211 -17.15 -3.49 8.47
CA ARG A 211 -16.75 -2.42 9.39
C ARG A 211 -16.03 -1.26 8.72
N ILE A 212 -15.44 -1.49 7.56
CA ILE A 212 -14.77 -0.43 6.81
C ILE A 212 -15.78 0.36 5.96
N PRO A 213 -15.50 1.63 5.63
CA PRO A 213 -16.34 2.41 4.75
C PRO A 213 -16.60 1.69 3.43
N ASP A 214 -17.87 1.60 3.02
CA ASP A 214 -18.21 0.97 1.74
C ASP A 214 -17.86 1.92 0.58
N PRO A 215 -16.98 1.51 -0.36
CA PRO A 215 -16.64 2.30 -1.54
C PRO A 215 -17.84 2.47 -2.49
N GLY A 216 -18.87 1.62 -2.36
CA GLY A 216 -20.06 1.62 -3.20
C GLY A 216 -19.81 1.26 -4.66
N ASP A 217 -20.87 1.30 -5.48
CA ASP A 217 -20.82 0.94 -6.90
C ASP A 217 -20.44 2.10 -7.83
N ARG A 218 -19.47 2.91 -7.45
CA ARG A 218 -19.00 4.00 -8.32
C ARG A 218 -18.39 3.44 -9.61
N ILE A 219 -18.78 3.97 -10.78
CA ILE A 219 -18.33 3.49 -12.10
C ILE A 219 -16.80 3.48 -12.23
N LEU A 220 -16.09 4.43 -11.60
CA LEU A 220 -14.63 4.51 -11.58
C LEU A 220 -14.04 4.29 -10.18
N GLY A 221 -14.79 3.64 -9.28
CA GLY A 221 -14.28 3.20 -7.99
C GLY A 221 -13.23 2.11 -8.17
N THR A 222 -12.22 2.10 -7.33
CA THR A 222 -11.12 1.12 -7.39
C THR A 222 -11.46 -0.20 -6.72
N HIS A 223 -12.52 -0.24 -5.91
CA HIS A 223 -12.95 -1.43 -5.19
C HIS A 223 -14.43 -1.71 -5.43
N PRO A 224 -14.86 -3.00 -5.42
CA PRO A 224 -16.26 -3.38 -5.39
C PRO A 224 -16.93 -2.97 -4.07
N SER A 225 -18.26 -3.00 -4.02
CA SER A 225 -18.99 -2.84 -2.76
C SER A 225 -18.62 -3.94 -1.75
N ASN A 226 -18.65 -3.61 -0.45
CA ASN A 226 -18.35 -4.59 0.59
C ASN A 226 -19.28 -5.81 0.52
N ALA A 227 -20.54 -5.62 0.14
CA ALA A 227 -21.48 -6.72 -0.07
C ALA A 227 -21.04 -7.66 -1.21
N ALA A 228 -20.57 -7.13 -2.34
CA ALA A 228 -20.08 -7.94 -3.46
C ALA A 228 -18.82 -8.75 -3.06
N ARG A 229 -17.92 -8.17 -2.27
CA ARG A 229 -16.73 -8.84 -1.75
C ARG A 229 -17.12 -10.00 -0.82
N MET A 230 -17.99 -9.76 0.14
CA MET A 230 -18.49 -10.82 1.05
C MET A 230 -19.18 -11.95 0.29
N GLN A 231 -20.01 -11.62 -0.72
CA GLN A 231 -20.66 -12.61 -1.56
C GLN A 231 -19.64 -13.47 -2.33
N GLN A 232 -18.57 -12.87 -2.84
CA GLN A 232 -17.51 -13.60 -3.55
C GLN A 232 -16.76 -14.56 -2.62
N VAL A 233 -16.48 -14.17 -1.37
CA VAL A 233 -15.92 -15.05 -0.35
C VAL A 233 -16.83 -16.24 -0.07
N SER A 234 -18.13 -16.00 0.16
CA SER A 234 -19.10 -17.08 0.41
C SER A 234 -19.20 -18.02 -0.78
N ARG A 235 -19.11 -17.51 -2.02
CA ARG A 235 -19.05 -18.33 -3.23
C ARG A 235 -17.80 -19.23 -3.23
N ALA A 236 -16.63 -18.70 -2.94
CA ALA A 236 -15.38 -19.47 -2.87
C ALA A 236 -15.49 -20.61 -1.84
N VAL A 237 -16.04 -20.33 -0.65
CA VAL A 237 -16.26 -21.32 0.41
C VAL A 237 -17.23 -22.42 -0.04
N ALA A 238 -18.34 -22.05 -0.72
CA ALA A 238 -19.29 -23.02 -1.25
C ALA A 238 -18.65 -23.92 -2.34
N ASP A 239 -17.83 -23.34 -3.22
CA ASP A 239 -17.11 -24.08 -4.27
C ASP A 239 -16.07 -25.04 -3.66
N TYR A 240 -15.36 -24.58 -2.63
CA TYR A 240 -14.39 -25.40 -1.90
C TYR A 240 -15.05 -26.59 -1.19
N ARG A 241 -16.13 -26.33 -0.44
CA ARG A 241 -16.91 -27.39 0.25
C ARG A 241 -17.54 -28.39 -0.71
N ALA A 242 -17.89 -27.97 -1.92
CA ALA A 242 -18.40 -28.82 -2.96
C ALA A 242 -17.29 -29.58 -3.76
N GLY A 243 -16.02 -29.38 -3.42
CA GLY A 243 -14.88 -30.01 -4.10
C GLY A 243 -14.65 -29.51 -5.55
N ARG A 244 -15.25 -28.36 -5.92
CA ARG A 244 -15.05 -27.75 -7.24
C ARG A 244 -13.70 -27.04 -7.36
N VAL A 245 -13.14 -26.65 -6.25
CA VAL A 245 -11.82 -26.02 -6.11
C VAL A 245 -11.11 -26.55 -4.88
N ARG A 246 -9.78 -26.51 -4.91
CA ARG A 246 -8.91 -26.97 -3.79
C ARG A 246 -7.79 -25.98 -3.59
#